data_e810284ae4d22a238acc3055720c7c4b
#
_entry.id   e810284ae4d22a238acc3055720c7c4b
#
_cell.length_a   1.000
_cell.length_b   1.000
_cell.length_c   1.000
_cell.angle_alpha   90.00
_cell.angle_beta   90.00
_cell.angle_gamma   90.00
#
_symmetry.space_group_name_H-M   'P 1'
#
loop_
_entity.id
_entity.type
_entity.pdbx_description
1 polymer ?
#
loop_
_entity_poly.entity_id
_entity_poly.type
_entity_poly.pdbx_seq_one_letter_code
_entity_poly.pdbx_strand_id
1 'polypeptide(L)'
;GVNEYISNETKIDSVTTDVPYIVGNSSNLDKYIDAVDTDKLTFKIKAENSSTGKDIELKPFYEIHHSFYTVYFNVGNGVNEYDKRLNSATIDRVEPDGQQDELGHGLVSKNSNNGSFTSGTKTYYWRDAYGSADAYFQYSLEVDKSNKNYLFVRYWGSDGPFKKNNVNYTRDFYIYIDDNKLAEQTLNNEKMNNAYDVFYEIPEEYTKGKDSVTVKFAPKSSTNCAGGVIEARITNDYLKCVKITADYNDNGTLKDSSIEKISIEDIKQTENTSSHKEFYWESMDNMKPIITEE
;
A
#
# COMPACT_ATOMS: atom_id res chain seq x y z
N GLY A 1 1.26 22.25 -17.22
CA GLY A 1 0.38 22.49 -16.06
C GLY A 1 -0.79 21.52 -16.04
N VAL A 2 -1.62 21.59 -15.01
CA VAL A 2 -2.77 20.66 -14.84
C VAL A 2 -3.74 20.72 -16.03
N ASN A 3 -3.98 21.90 -16.58
CA ASN A 3 -4.83 22.06 -17.76
C ASN A 3 -4.26 21.35 -19.00
N GLU A 4 -2.95 21.34 -19.13
CA GLU A 4 -2.28 20.63 -20.22
C GLU A 4 -2.37 19.12 -20.03
N TYR A 5 -2.21 18.63 -18.81
CA TYR A 5 -2.39 17.24 -18.48
C TYR A 5 -3.84 16.78 -18.74
N ILE A 6 -4.83 17.52 -18.24
CA ILE A 6 -6.26 17.22 -18.45
C ILE A 6 -6.63 17.35 -19.93
N SER A 7 -6.11 18.34 -20.65
CA SER A 7 -6.45 18.54 -22.06
C SER A 7 -5.79 17.53 -23.00
N ASN A 8 -4.63 17.00 -22.65
CA ASN A 8 -3.93 16.01 -23.46
C ASN A 8 -4.36 14.57 -23.17
N GLU A 9 -4.80 14.31 -21.95
CA GLU A 9 -5.22 12.99 -21.49
C GLU A 9 -6.73 12.82 -21.42
N THR A 10 -7.48 13.66 -22.08
CA THR A 10 -8.96 13.80 -22.08
C THR A 10 -9.80 12.52 -22.13
N LYS A 11 -9.31 11.48 -21.51
CA LYS A 11 -10.03 10.21 -21.35
C LYS A 11 -10.91 10.17 -20.10
N ILE A 12 -11.19 11.33 -19.50
CA ILE A 12 -12.20 11.45 -18.43
C ILE A 12 -13.57 11.00 -18.94
N ASP A 13 -13.86 11.24 -20.23
CA ASP A 13 -15.05 10.79 -20.92
C ASP A 13 -15.00 9.32 -21.41
N SER A 14 -13.89 8.64 -21.26
CA SER A 14 -13.73 7.21 -21.56
C SER A 14 -13.73 6.32 -20.32
N VAL A 15 -14.04 6.86 -19.16
CA VAL A 15 -14.11 6.13 -17.90
C VAL A 15 -15.33 5.22 -17.91
N THR A 16 -15.15 3.97 -17.48
CA THR A 16 -16.17 2.93 -17.46
C THR A 16 -17.38 3.29 -16.59
N THR A 17 -18.51 2.65 -16.82
CA THR A 17 -19.84 2.97 -16.26
C THR A 17 -19.96 3.03 -14.74
N ASP A 18 -18.99 2.44 -14.01
CA ASP A 18 -19.01 2.38 -12.54
C ASP A 18 -18.28 3.54 -11.87
N VAL A 19 -17.69 4.44 -12.65
CA VAL A 19 -16.92 5.59 -12.14
C VAL A 19 -17.64 6.87 -12.56
N PRO A 20 -17.81 7.85 -11.66
CA PRO A 20 -18.36 9.16 -12.03
C PRO A 20 -17.57 9.78 -13.17
N TYR A 21 -18.26 10.27 -14.18
CA TYR A 21 -17.65 10.93 -15.32
C TYR A 21 -18.25 12.33 -15.54
N ILE A 22 -17.53 13.15 -16.26
CA ILE A 22 -17.98 14.49 -16.62
C ILE A 22 -19.03 14.39 -17.74
N VAL A 23 -20.16 15.00 -17.53
CA VAL A 23 -21.20 15.16 -18.55
C VAL A 23 -20.98 16.45 -19.31
N GLY A 24 -20.50 16.35 -20.54
CA GLY A 24 -20.24 17.53 -21.36
C GLY A 24 -19.21 17.28 -22.44
N ASN A 25 -18.73 18.36 -23.06
CA ASN A 25 -17.73 18.29 -24.11
C ASN A 25 -16.32 18.42 -23.51
N SER A 26 -15.50 17.38 -23.63
CA SER A 26 -14.14 17.31 -23.12
C SER A 26 -13.17 18.39 -23.65
N SER A 27 -13.46 18.98 -24.79
CA SER A 27 -12.63 20.06 -25.36
C SER A 27 -12.71 21.40 -24.61
N ASN A 28 -13.50 21.51 -23.55
CA ASN A 28 -13.77 22.72 -22.79
C ASN A 28 -13.89 22.44 -21.29
N LEU A 29 -12.92 21.73 -20.73
CA LEU A 29 -12.95 21.26 -19.34
C LEU A 29 -13.08 22.37 -18.30
N ASP A 30 -12.56 23.55 -18.58
CA ASP A 30 -12.66 24.74 -17.71
C ASP A 30 -14.12 25.12 -17.36
N LYS A 31 -15.08 24.70 -18.18
CA LYS A 31 -16.50 24.92 -17.91
C LYS A 31 -17.07 23.96 -16.88
N TYR A 32 -16.44 22.81 -16.71
CA TYR A 32 -16.95 21.69 -15.92
C TYR A 32 -16.19 21.49 -14.62
N ILE A 33 -14.98 22.02 -14.56
CA ILE A 33 -14.05 21.81 -13.44
C ILE A 33 -13.67 23.15 -12.82
N ASP A 34 -13.88 23.29 -11.51
CA ASP A 34 -13.40 24.42 -10.74
C ASP A 34 -12.11 24.05 -9.99
N ALA A 35 -11.17 24.98 -9.93
CA ALA A 35 -10.01 24.84 -9.04
C ALA A 35 -10.46 25.08 -7.59
N VAL A 36 -10.15 24.13 -6.70
CA VAL A 36 -10.41 24.25 -5.25
C VAL A 36 -9.14 24.68 -4.52
N ASP A 37 -8.03 24.04 -4.83
CA ASP A 37 -6.71 24.34 -4.27
C ASP A 37 -5.65 24.00 -5.33
N THR A 38 -5.09 25.04 -5.96
CA THR A 38 -4.10 24.86 -7.03
C THR A 38 -2.75 24.39 -6.52
N ASP A 39 -2.40 24.69 -5.27
CA ASP A 39 -1.13 24.27 -4.68
C ASP A 39 -1.16 22.76 -4.36
N LYS A 40 -2.33 22.24 -4.05
CA LYS A 40 -2.56 20.81 -3.82
C LYS A 40 -3.15 20.09 -5.03
N LEU A 41 -3.23 20.76 -6.18
CA LEU A 41 -3.83 20.22 -7.41
C LEU A 41 -5.23 19.64 -7.18
N THR A 42 -6.02 20.27 -6.33
CA THR A 42 -7.38 19.83 -6.02
C THR A 42 -8.39 20.59 -6.88
N PHE A 43 -9.24 19.87 -7.57
CA PHE A 43 -10.26 20.36 -8.47
C PHE A 43 -11.61 19.78 -8.10
N LYS A 44 -12.68 20.34 -8.65
CA LYS A 44 -14.04 19.93 -8.42
C LYS A 44 -14.80 19.88 -9.74
N ILE A 45 -15.49 18.76 -9.97
CA ILE A 45 -16.50 18.65 -11.01
C ILE A 45 -17.84 19.07 -10.40
N LYS A 46 -18.52 20.03 -11.03
CA LYS A 46 -19.82 20.51 -10.57
C LYS A 46 -20.88 19.43 -10.70
N ALA A 47 -21.86 19.41 -9.79
CA ALA A 47 -22.96 18.46 -9.76
C ALA A 47 -23.71 18.40 -11.08
N GLU A 48 -23.92 19.53 -11.74
CA GLU A 48 -24.60 19.66 -13.05
C GLU A 48 -23.84 18.98 -14.20
N ASN A 49 -22.54 18.78 -14.07
CA ASN A 49 -21.66 18.17 -15.06
C ASN A 49 -21.18 16.76 -14.64
N SER A 50 -21.71 16.24 -13.54
CA SER A 50 -21.37 14.92 -13.02
C SER A 50 -22.45 13.90 -13.34
N SER A 51 -22.07 12.70 -13.72
CA SER A 51 -23.00 11.59 -13.95
C SER A 51 -23.79 11.18 -12.71
N THR A 52 -23.30 11.52 -11.53
CA THR A 52 -23.95 11.22 -10.24
C THR A 52 -24.88 12.32 -9.76
N GLY A 53 -24.92 13.49 -10.42
CA GLY A 53 -25.66 14.67 -9.97
C GLY A 53 -25.13 15.26 -8.66
N LYS A 54 -23.89 14.95 -8.27
CA LYS A 54 -23.22 15.48 -7.08
C LYS A 54 -21.89 16.11 -7.47
N ASP A 55 -21.42 17.06 -6.66
CA ASP A 55 -20.07 17.58 -6.78
C ASP A 55 -19.06 16.46 -6.54
N ILE A 56 -18.06 16.37 -7.39
CA ILE A 56 -16.96 15.37 -7.26
C ILE A 56 -15.65 16.11 -7.10
N GLU A 57 -14.96 15.86 -6.03
CA GLU A 57 -13.63 16.41 -5.79
C GLU A 57 -12.58 15.52 -6.45
N LEU A 58 -11.76 16.12 -7.31
CA LEU A 58 -10.64 15.47 -7.97
C LEU A 58 -9.36 15.83 -7.23
N LYS A 59 -8.69 14.84 -6.66
CA LYS A 59 -7.38 14.99 -6.03
C LYS A 59 -6.38 14.12 -6.75
N PRO A 60 -5.18 14.62 -7.03
CA PRO A 60 -4.13 13.77 -7.55
C PRO A 60 -3.65 12.83 -6.43
N PHE A 61 -3.26 11.63 -6.83
CA PHE A 61 -2.44 10.77 -6.00
C PHE A 61 -1.21 10.36 -6.81
N TYR A 62 -0.18 9.93 -6.10
CA TYR A 62 1.12 9.67 -6.70
C TYR A 62 1.53 8.23 -6.43
N GLU A 63 1.99 7.53 -7.44
CA GLU A 63 2.88 6.38 -7.27
C GLU A 63 4.32 6.89 -7.24
N ILE A 64 5.02 6.60 -6.14
CA ILE A 64 6.39 7.07 -5.93
C ILE A 64 7.34 5.98 -6.39
N HIS A 65 8.23 6.35 -7.30
CA HIS A 65 9.36 5.55 -7.75
C HIS A 65 10.63 6.35 -7.43
N HIS A 66 11.75 5.68 -7.25
CA HIS A 66 12.99 6.32 -6.84
C HIS A 66 13.42 7.50 -7.75
N SER A 67 13.32 7.36 -9.06
CA SER A 67 13.76 8.37 -10.03
C SER A 67 12.62 9.10 -10.74
N PHE A 68 11.39 8.69 -10.56
CA PHE A 68 10.21 9.32 -11.17
C PHE A 68 8.95 9.02 -10.37
N TYR A 69 7.88 9.73 -10.68
CA TYR A 69 6.55 9.47 -10.13
C TYR A 69 5.50 9.62 -11.23
N THR A 70 4.40 8.89 -11.08
CA THR A 70 3.23 9.02 -11.93
C THR A 70 2.12 9.68 -11.15
N VAL A 71 1.49 10.70 -11.75
CA VAL A 71 0.39 11.43 -11.14
C VAL A 71 -0.92 10.91 -11.70
N TYR A 72 -1.85 10.55 -10.82
CA TYR A 72 -3.19 10.13 -11.17
C TYR A 72 -4.23 11.07 -10.57
N PHE A 73 -5.37 11.21 -11.24
CA PHE A 73 -6.56 11.82 -10.66
C PHE A 73 -7.58 10.75 -10.32
N ASN A 74 -8.00 10.74 -9.07
CA ASN A 74 -9.11 9.90 -8.66
C ASN A 74 -10.43 10.55 -9.07
N VAL A 75 -11.09 9.97 -10.07
CA VAL A 75 -12.38 10.45 -10.60
C VAL A 75 -13.56 9.62 -10.09
N GLY A 76 -13.37 8.82 -9.06
CA GLY A 76 -14.41 7.96 -8.48
C GLY A 76 -13.80 6.73 -7.79
N ASN A 77 -14.58 5.68 -7.63
CA ASN A 77 -14.23 4.47 -6.85
C ASN A 77 -13.11 3.59 -7.45
N GLY A 78 -12.28 4.11 -8.36
CA GLY A 78 -11.24 3.35 -9.05
C GLY A 78 -10.01 3.01 -8.19
N VAL A 79 -9.80 3.70 -7.07
CA VAL A 79 -8.71 3.45 -6.12
C VAL A 79 -9.35 3.25 -4.75
N ASN A 80 -9.13 2.09 -4.15
CA ASN A 80 -9.66 1.82 -2.82
C ASN A 80 -8.98 2.72 -1.76
N GLU A 81 -9.62 2.95 -0.63
CA GLU A 81 -9.12 3.82 0.43
C GLU A 81 -7.78 3.33 1.01
N TYR A 82 -7.56 2.03 1.01
CA TYR A 82 -6.29 1.44 1.43
C TYR A 82 -5.14 1.89 0.53
N ASP A 83 -5.28 1.76 -0.79
CA ASP A 83 -4.24 2.16 -1.75
C ASP A 83 -3.98 3.68 -1.70
N LYS A 84 -5.04 4.50 -1.56
CA LYS A 84 -4.91 5.95 -1.37
C LYS A 84 -4.09 6.27 -0.14
N ARG A 85 -4.43 5.66 0.98
CA ARG A 85 -3.76 5.88 2.25
C ARG A 85 -2.33 5.36 2.22
N LEU A 86 -2.10 4.19 1.64
CA LEU A 86 -0.76 3.63 1.45
C LEU A 86 0.12 4.57 0.62
N ASN A 87 -0.39 5.06 -0.51
CA ASN A 87 0.36 5.98 -1.36
C ASN A 87 0.64 7.32 -0.65
N SER A 88 -0.34 7.84 0.09
CA SER A 88 -0.16 9.08 0.86
C SER A 88 0.85 8.93 2.01
N ALA A 89 0.94 7.76 2.61
CA ALA A 89 1.85 7.46 3.70
C ALA A 89 3.27 7.09 3.22
N THR A 90 3.44 6.79 1.92
CA THR A 90 4.71 6.33 1.37
C THR A 90 5.73 7.47 1.30
N ILE A 91 6.90 7.26 1.90
CA ILE A 91 8.06 8.14 1.80
C ILE A 91 8.91 7.70 0.61
N ASP A 92 9.19 6.40 0.52
CA ASP A 92 9.95 5.79 -0.56
C ASP A 92 9.45 4.38 -0.86
N ARG A 93 9.67 3.89 -2.10
CA ARG A 93 9.15 2.61 -2.57
C ARG A 93 10.10 1.97 -3.56
N VAL A 94 10.32 0.69 -3.45
CA VAL A 94 11.01 -0.13 -4.45
C VAL A 94 10.15 -1.31 -4.89
N GLU A 95 10.09 -1.53 -6.21
CA GLU A 95 9.52 -2.71 -6.83
C GLU A 95 10.67 -3.55 -7.44
N PRO A 96 10.75 -4.87 -7.16
CA PRO A 96 11.85 -5.71 -7.65
C PRO A 96 11.74 -6.02 -9.16
N ASP A 97 11.73 -5.00 -9.99
CA ASP A 97 11.57 -5.10 -11.45
C ASP A 97 12.80 -5.69 -12.18
N GLY A 98 13.91 -5.83 -11.48
CA GLY A 98 15.19 -6.26 -12.03
C GLY A 98 15.87 -5.22 -12.90
N GLN A 99 15.40 -3.99 -12.92
CA GLN A 99 15.84 -2.92 -13.81
C GLN A 99 16.02 -1.58 -13.07
N GLN A 100 15.35 -0.54 -13.56
CA GLN A 100 15.62 0.84 -13.17
C GLN A 100 15.24 1.15 -11.71
N ASP A 101 14.16 0.58 -11.23
CA ASP A 101 13.70 0.86 -9.87
C ASP A 101 14.68 0.29 -8.83
N GLU A 102 15.06 -0.98 -8.97
CA GLU A 102 16.06 -1.60 -8.08
C GLU A 102 17.45 -0.97 -8.19
N LEU A 103 17.87 -0.60 -9.40
CA LEU A 103 19.16 0.08 -9.60
C LEU A 103 19.16 1.48 -8.98
N GLY A 104 18.04 2.20 -9.12
CA GLY A 104 17.84 3.50 -8.49
C GLY A 104 17.97 3.44 -6.97
N HIS A 105 17.48 2.36 -6.36
CA HIS A 105 17.58 2.10 -4.91
C HIS A 105 18.87 1.38 -4.50
N GLY A 106 19.89 1.38 -5.36
CA GLY A 106 21.22 0.86 -5.02
C GLY A 106 21.21 -0.62 -4.67
N LEU A 107 20.48 -1.45 -5.43
CA LEU A 107 20.43 -2.91 -5.22
C LEU A 107 21.82 -3.50 -5.03
N VAL A 108 22.05 -4.17 -3.90
CA VAL A 108 23.17 -5.05 -3.68
C VAL A 108 22.64 -6.44 -3.33
N SER A 109 23.15 -7.46 -3.99
CA SER A 109 22.64 -8.81 -3.77
C SER A 109 23.69 -9.91 -3.94
N LYS A 110 23.45 -11.05 -3.29
CA LYS A 110 24.24 -12.27 -3.43
C LYS A 110 23.33 -13.49 -3.46
N ASN A 111 23.51 -14.37 -4.43
CA ASN A 111 22.69 -15.56 -4.64
C ASN A 111 21.17 -15.19 -4.64
N SER A 112 20.85 -14.15 -5.36
CA SER A 112 19.51 -13.61 -5.48
C SER A 112 18.97 -13.79 -6.90
N ASN A 113 17.66 -13.96 -7.00
CA ASN A 113 16.93 -14.09 -8.26
C ASN A 113 15.76 -13.12 -8.25
N ASN A 114 15.38 -12.68 -9.43
CA ASN A 114 14.18 -11.91 -9.67
C ASN A 114 13.38 -12.50 -10.82
N GLY A 115 12.13 -12.12 -10.92
CA GLY A 115 11.25 -12.53 -11.98
C GLY A 115 9.90 -11.83 -11.90
N SER A 116 8.99 -12.26 -12.76
CA SER A 116 7.63 -11.74 -12.77
C SER A 116 6.62 -12.86 -13.01
N PHE A 117 5.38 -12.61 -12.59
CA PHE A 117 4.23 -13.44 -12.93
C PHE A 117 2.98 -12.57 -13.06
N THR A 118 1.96 -13.07 -13.74
CA THR A 118 0.70 -12.37 -13.92
C THR A 118 -0.41 -13.09 -13.14
N SER A 119 -1.19 -12.34 -12.36
CA SER A 119 -2.40 -12.82 -11.71
C SER A 119 -3.55 -11.87 -12.04
N GLY A 120 -4.60 -12.41 -12.65
CA GLY A 120 -5.66 -11.59 -13.24
C GLY A 120 -5.10 -10.68 -14.34
N THR A 121 -5.31 -9.38 -14.21
CA THR A 121 -4.79 -8.36 -15.14
C THR A 121 -3.49 -7.72 -14.68
N LYS A 122 -3.00 -8.04 -13.46
CA LYS A 122 -1.84 -7.42 -12.85
C LYS A 122 -0.61 -8.29 -12.99
N THR A 123 0.51 -7.70 -13.44
CA THR A 123 1.83 -8.29 -13.40
C THR A 123 2.51 -7.89 -12.11
N TYR A 124 3.08 -8.86 -11.42
CA TYR A 124 3.88 -8.69 -10.21
C TYR A 124 5.31 -9.05 -10.50
N TYR A 125 6.23 -8.23 -10.04
CA TYR A 125 7.66 -8.52 -10.00
C TYR A 125 8.03 -9.03 -8.61
N TRP A 126 9.07 -9.83 -8.51
CA TRP A 126 9.50 -10.39 -7.23
C TRP A 126 11.01 -10.59 -7.17
N ARG A 127 11.54 -10.58 -5.96
CA ARG A 127 12.92 -10.96 -5.68
C ARG A 127 12.99 -11.92 -4.50
N ASP A 128 13.93 -12.88 -4.61
CA ASP A 128 14.32 -13.77 -3.53
C ASP A 128 15.84 -13.99 -3.49
N ALA A 129 16.33 -14.59 -2.38
CA ALA A 129 17.72 -15.00 -2.24
C ALA A 129 17.80 -16.32 -1.46
N TYR A 130 18.50 -17.32 -2.00
CA TYR A 130 18.67 -18.64 -1.40
C TYR A 130 19.89 -19.40 -1.95
N GLY A 131 20.16 -20.60 -1.40
CA GLY A 131 21.24 -21.49 -1.86
C GLY A 131 22.55 -21.30 -1.10
N SER A 132 22.62 -20.36 -0.17
CA SER A 132 23.75 -20.14 0.72
C SER A 132 23.25 -19.44 1.99
N ALA A 133 23.90 -19.65 3.12
CA ALA A 133 23.58 -18.95 4.37
C ALA A 133 23.90 -17.45 4.31
N ASP A 134 24.75 -17.03 3.38
CA ASP A 134 25.14 -15.65 3.14
C ASP A 134 24.48 -15.04 1.89
N ALA A 135 23.40 -15.66 1.42
CA ALA A 135 22.56 -15.09 0.38
C ALA A 135 21.79 -13.87 0.93
N TYR A 136 21.56 -12.86 0.12
CA TYR A 136 20.76 -11.69 0.49
C TYR A 136 20.43 -10.82 -0.71
N PHE A 137 19.53 -9.89 -0.52
CA PHE A 137 19.36 -8.69 -1.33
C PHE A 137 19.00 -7.52 -0.41
N GLN A 138 19.37 -6.31 -0.83
CA GLN A 138 19.13 -5.09 -0.06
C GLN A 138 18.96 -3.89 -0.97
N TYR A 139 18.25 -2.90 -0.45
CA TYR A 139 17.98 -1.61 -1.08
C TYR A 139 18.30 -0.47 -0.12
N SER A 140 18.63 0.70 -0.65
CA SER A 140 18.65 1.95 0.09
C SER A 140 17.31 2.63 -0.07
N LEU A 141 16.60 2.88 1.02
CA LEU A 141 15.31 3.56 1.03
C LEU A 141 15.38 4.84 1.87
N GLU A 142 14.77 5.92 1.37
CA GLU A 142 14.65 7.18 2.09
C GLU A 142 13.74 7.00 3.32
N VAL A 143 14.03 7.76 4.38
CA VAL A 143 13.29 7.74 5.65
C VAL A 143 12.98 9.16 6.13
N ASP A 144 11.94 9.30 6.93
CA ASP A 144 11.72 10.52 7.71
C ASP A 144 12.65 10.49 8.94
N LYS A 145 13.65 11.37 8.95
CA LYS A 145 14.66 11.47 10.02
C LYS A 145 14.13 12.06 11.31
N SER A 146 12.92 12.59 11.32
CA SER A 146 12.32 13.33 12.42
C SER A 146 11.12 12.63 13.05
N ASN A 147 10.50 11.72 12.31
CA ASN A 147 9.28 11.04 12.72
C ASN A 147 9.42 9.51 12.67
N LYS A 148 8.39 8.82 13.13
CA LYS A 148 8.30 7.36 13.05
C LYS A 148 8.27 6.90 11.60
N ASN A 149 8.95 5.80 11.35
CA ASN A 149 8.95 5.10 10.08
C ASN A 149 8.49 3.66 10.28
N TYR A 150 7.86 3.14 9.26
CA TYR A 150 7.44 1.74 9.18
C TYR A 150 7.94 1.15 7.88
N LEU A 151 8.38 -0.10 7.93
CA LEU A 151 8.67 -0.88 6.72
C LEU A 151 7.40 -1.64 6.33
N PHE A 152 6.85 -1.32 5.19
CA PHE A 152 5.83 -2.08 4.50
C PHE A 152 6.50 -3.06 3.54
N VAL A 153 6.07 -4.33 3.54
CA VAL A 153 6.50 -5.31 2.55
C VAL A 153 5.30 -6.09 2.03
N ARG A 154 5.18 -6.16 0.71
CA ARG A 154 4.17 -6.95 0.03
C ARG A 154 4.74 -8.29 -0.40
N TYR A 155 4.03 -9.35 -0.07
CA TYR A 155 4.35 -10.73 -0.39
C TYR A 155 3.27 -11.38 -1.24
N TRP A 156 3.62 -12.47 -1.92
CA TRP A 156 2.64 -13.31 -2.58
C TRP A 156 2.15 -14.41 -1.64
N GLY A 157 0.85 -14.47 -1.40
CA GLY A 157 0.26 -15.37 -0.41
C GLY A 157 0.29 -16.85 -0.75
N SER A 158 0.61 -17.22 -1.99
CA SER A 158 0.90 -18.60 -2.37
C SER A 158 2.38 -18.98 -2.23
N ASP A 159 3.22 -18.07 -1.75
CA ASP A 159 4.62 -18.37 -1.49
C ASP A 159 4.75 -19.23 -0.22
N GLY A 160 5.57 -20.28 -0.33
CA GLY A 160 5.81 -21.23 0.74
C GLY A 160 7.03 -22.10 0.45
N PRO A 161 7.15 -23.25 1.12
CA PRO A 161 8.23 -24.21 0.87
C PRO A 161 8.28 -24.65 -0.60
N PHE A 162 9.48 -24.80 -1.13
CA PHE A 162 9.70 -25.26 -2.50
C PHE A 162 10.91 -26.17 -2.62
N LYS A 163 11.00 -26.91 -3.73
CA LYS A 163 12.14 -27.79 -4.02
C LYS A 163 12.87 -27.29 -5.29
N LYS A 164 14.17 -27.13 -5.20
CA LYS A 164 15.02 -26.81 -6.34
C LYS A 164 16.34 -27.57 -6.26
N ASN A 165 16.79 -28.17 -7.37
CA ASN A 165 18.04 -28.95 -7.44
C ASN A 165 18.17 -30.01 -6.32
N ASN A 166 17.08 -30.74 -6.04
CA ASN A 166 16.96 -31.71 -4.96
C ASN A 166 17.10 -31.19 -3.53
N VAL A 167 17.21 -29.88 -3.33
CA VAL A 167 17.18 -29.24 -2.00
C VAL A 167 15.79 -28.73 -1.69
N ASN A 168 15.28 -29.03 -0.50
CA ASN A 168 14.04 -28.45 0.01
C ASN A 168 14.37 -27.14 0.70
N TYR A 169 13.68 -26.07 0.31
CA TYR A 169 13.80 -24.75 0.90
C TYR A 169 12.51 -24.39 1.62
N THR A 170 12.64 -23.72 2.76
CA THR A 170 11.53 -22.98 3.40
C THR A 170 11.77 -21.49 3.25
N ARG A 171 10.69 -20.70 3.16
CA ARG A 171 10.80 -19.25 3.10
C ARG A 171 10.82 -18.69 4.52
N ASP A 172 12.01 -18.64 5.11
CA ASP A 172 12.24 -18.28 6.50
C ASP A 172 13.47 -17.38 6.57
N PHE A 173 13.30 -16.11 6.93
CA PHE A 173 14.34 -15.11 6.77
C PHE A 173 14.28 -13.99 7.80
N TYR A 174 15.37 -13.26 7.87
CA TYR A 174 15.52 -12.04 8.64
C TYR A 174 15.36 -10.81 7.75
N ILE A 175 14.83 -9.75 8.34
CA ILE A 175 14.80 -8.40 7.79
C ILE A 175 15.66 -7.53 8.67
N TYR A 176 16.52 -6.72 8.04
CA TYR A 176 17.44 -5.82 8.74
C TYR A 176 17.24 -4.38 8.23
N ILE A 177 17.49 -3.44 9.14
CA ILE A 177 17.69 -2.02 8.86
C ILE A 177 19.12 -1.66 9.28
N ASP A 178 19.98 -1.28 8.31
CA ASP A 178 21.41 -0.97 8.55
C ASP A 178 22.11 -2.03 9.42
N ASP A 179 21.98 -3.30 9.05
CA ASP A 179 22.50 -4.47 9.78
C ASP A 179 21.89 -4.75 11.17
N ASN A 180 20.94 -3.92 11.65
CA ASN A 180 20.17 -4.22 12.85
C ASN A 180 18.97 -5.10 12.50
N LYS A 181 18.81 -6.23 13.17
CA LYS A 181 17.67 -7.11 12.93
C LYS A 181 16.37 -6.42 13.32
N LEU A 182 15.50 -6.20 12.33
CA LEU A 182 14.17 -5.61 12.52
C LEU A 182 13.14 -6.69 12.84
N ALA A 183 13.12 -7.77 12.03
CA ALA A 183 12.06 -8.77 12.12
C ALA A 183 12.54 -10.14 11.61
N GLU A 184 11.71 -11.14 11.90
CA GLU A 184 11.76 -12.47 11.31
C GLU A 184 10.46 -12.68 10.52
N GLN A 185 10.55 -13.22 9.31
CA GLN A 185 9.40 -13.49 8.46
C GLN A 185 9.44 -14.92 7.97
N THR A 186 8.27 -15.55 7.96
CA THR A 186 8.03 -16.85 7.33
C THR A 186 6.91 -16.71 6.32
N LEU A 187 7.06 -17.29 5.12
CA LEU A 187 5.98 -17.38 4.13
C LEU A 187 5.62 -18.85 3.97
N ASN A 188 4.35 -19.19 4.19
CA ASN A 188 3.87 -20.57 4.22
C ASN A 188 2.45 -20.72 3.65
N ASN A 189 2.20 -20.11 2.48
CA ASN A 189 0.92 -20.15 1.78
C ASN A 189 -0.25 -19.53 2.58
N GLU A 190 -0.02 -18.41 3.26
CA GLU A 190 -0.99 -17.79 4.16
C GLU A 190 -2.26 -17.27 3.47
N LYS A 191 -2.13 -16.71 2.25
CA LYS A 191 -3.25 -16.11 1.50
C LYS A 191 -3.21 -16.55 0.03
N MET A 192 -3.56 -17.79 -0.25
CA MET A 192 -3.50 -18.40 -1.58
C MET A 192 -4.06 -17.49 -2.69
N ASN A 193 -3.25 -17.30 -3.74
CA ASN A 193 -3.57 -16.52 -4.94
C ASN A 193 -3.83 -15.02 -4.74
N ASN A 194 -3.45 -14.47 -3.60
CA ASN A 194 -3.55 -13.04 -3.32
C ASN A 194 -2.20 -12.49 -2.84
N ALA A 195 -1.91 -11.25 -3.20
CA ALA A 195 -0.86 -10.50 -2.52
C ALA A 195 -1.36 -10.08 -1.13
N TYR A 196 -0.44 -9.96 -0.17
CA TYR A 196 -0.76 -9.44 1.15
C TYR A 196 0.39 -8.61 1.71
N ASP A 197 0.05 -7.72 2.63
CA ASP A 197 0.91 -6.69 3.14
C ASP A 197 1.27 -6.95 4.61
N VAL A 198 2.54 -6.74 4.94
CA VAL A 198 3.04 -6.83 6.31
C VAL A 198 3.77 -5.55 6.66
N PHE A 199 3.43 -4.97 7.81
CA PHE A 199 4.08 -3.78 8.35
C PHE A 199 4.99 -4.16 9.52
N TYR A 200 6.15 -3.53 9.54
CA TYR A 200 7.13 -3.65 10.62
C TYR A 200 7.42 -2.25 11.18
N GLU A 201 7.22 -2.05 12.46
CA GLU A 201 7.60 -0.79 13.11
C GLU A 201 9.13 -0.70 13.18
N ILE A 202 9.69 0.38 12.64
CA ILE A 202 11.14 0.62 12.69
C ILE A 202 11.44 1.40 13.97
N PRO A 203 12.32 0.90 14.87
CA PRO A 203 12.76 1.66 16.03
C PRO A 203 13.33 3.03 15.61
N GLU A 204 12.95 4.08 16.31
CA GLU A 204 13.35 5.46 15.96
C GLU A 204 14.87 5.62 15.88
N GLU A 205 15.61 4.92 16.72
CA GLU A 205 17.09 4.94 16.74
C GLU A 205 17.71 4.41 15.44
N TYR A 206 16.98 3.65 14.61
CA TYR A 206 17.49 3.15 13.33
C TYR A 206 17.39 4.19 12.21
N THR A 207 16.47 5.15 12.31
CA THR A 207 16.20 6.15 11.26
C THR A 207 16.56 7.58 11.67
N LYS A 208 16.62 7.87 12.98
CA LYS A 208 16.80 9.22 13.50
C LYS A 208 18.04 9.91 12.94
N GLY A 209 17.82 11.06 12.31
CA GLY A 209 18.89 11.89 11.74
C GLY A 209 19.49 11.36 10.44
N LYS A 210 18.93 10.28 9.86
CA LYS A 210 19.37 9.73 8.57
C LYS A 210 18.40 10.18 7.46
N ASP A 211 18.92 10.32 6.25
CA ASP A 211 18.13 10.59 5.07
C ASP A 211 17.68 9.29 4.38
N SER A 212 18.44 8.20 4.56
CA SER A 212 18.10 6.87 4.06
C SER A 212 18.65 5.76 4.97
N VAL A 213 18.11 4.56 4.81
CA VAL A 213 18.56 3.33 5.48
C VAL A 213 18.69 2.19 4.48
N THR A 214 19.49 1.19 4.81
CA THR A 214 19.56 -0.05 4.05
C THR A 214 18.53 -1.04 4.58
N VAL A 215 17.59 -1.47 3.73
CA VAL A 215 16.67 -2.57 4.04
C VAL A 215 17.20 -3.85 3.40
N LYS A 216 17.51 -4.86 4.22
CA LYS A 216 18.12 -6.11 3.77
C LYS A 216 17.29 -7.32 4.16
N PHE A 217 17.13 -8.24 3.20
CA PHE A 217 16.45 -9.52 3.37
C PHE A 217 17.46 -10.65 3.25
N ALA A 218 17.58 -11.50 4.25
CA ALA A 218 18.58 -12.57 4.30
C ALA A 218 18.00 -13.86 4.89
N PRO A 219 18.22 -15.04 4.25
CA PRO A 219 17.72 -16.31 4.77
C PRO A 219 18.36 -16.65 6.12
N LYS A 220 17.65 -17.40 6.97
CA LYS A 220 18.17 -17.84 8.29
C LYS A 220 19.26 -18.89 8.17
N SER A 221 19.28 -19.67 7.09
CA SER A 221 20.25 -20.72 6.83
C SER A 221 20.39 -21.01 5.33
N SER A 222 21.31 -21.92 4.96
CA SER A 222 21.51 -22.33 3.57
C SER A 222 20.33 -23.10 2.94
N THR A 223 19.40 -23.59 3.75
CA THR A 223 18.16 -24.26 3.32
C THR A 223 16.92 -23.36 3.44
N ASN A 224 17.13 -22.10 3.76
CA ASN A 224 16.07 -21.11 3.76
C ASN A 224 16.17 -20.19 2.53
N CYS A 225 15.08 -19.50 2.26
CA CYS A 225 14.95 -18.50 1.20
C CYS A 225 14.45 -17.20 1.81
N ALA A 226 15.11 -16.09 1.52
CA ALA A 226 14.62 -14.76 1.82
C ALA A 226 13.78 -14.25 0.64
N GLY A 227 12.52 -13.81 0.89
CA GLY A 227 11.57 -13.33 -0.14
C GLY A 227 10.59 -14.45 -0.57
N GLY A 228 9.80 -14.37 -1.64
CA GLY A 228 9.44 -13.39 -2.67
C GLY A 228 8.86 -12.05 -2.24
N VAL A 229 9.72 -11.12 -2.14
CA VAL A 229 9.29 -9.74 -1.95
C VAL A 229 8.79 -9.21 -3.28
N ILE A 230 7.57 -8.66 -3.28
CA ILE A 230 6.95 -8.02 -4.45
C ILE A 230 7.17 -6.51 -4.40
N GLU A 231 7.17 -5.94 -3.21
CA GLU A 231 7.32 -4.51 -3.02
C GLU A 231 7.83 -4.25 -1.60
N ALA A 232 8.67 -3.26 -1.43
CA ALA A 232 9.04 -2.71 -0.13
C ALA A 232 8.88 -1.20 -0.13
N ARG A 233 8.35 -0.63 0.96
CA ARG A 233 8.17 0.81 1.14
C ARG A 233 8.61 1.23 2.53
N ILE A 234 9.06 2.47 2.64
CA ILE A 234 9.06 3.19 3.92
C ILE A 234 7.80 4.04 3.96
N THR A 235 7.07 3.94 5.04
CA THR A 235 5.84 4.71 5.27
C THR A 235 5.89 5.46 6.60
N ASN A 236 5.17 6.57 6.70
CA ASN A 236 5.00 7.34 7.94
C ASN A 236 3.71 6.96 8.71
N ASP A 237 2.92 6.03 8.20
CA ASP A 237 1.71 5.52 8.82
C ASP A 237 1.71 3.98 8.79
N TYR A 238 1.26 3.37 9.86
CA TYR A 238 1.18 1.91 10.00
C TYR A 238 -0.05 1.30 9.30
N LEU A 239 -0.93 2.13 8.74
CA LEU A 239 -2.16 1.71 8.04
C LEU A 239 -3.05 0.75 8.86
N LYS A 240 -3.00 0.85 10.17
CA LYS A 240 -3.95 0.21 11.07
C LYS A 240 -5.08 1.15 11.40
N CYS A 241 -6.23 0.58 11.64
CA CYS A 241 -7.39 1.26 12.19
C CYS A 241 -7.79 0.61 13.52
N VAL A 242 -8.71 1.26 14.21
CA VAL A 242 -9.29 0.75 15.43
C VAL A 242 -10.68 0.21 15.11
N LYS A 243 -10.88 -1.08 15.36
CA LYS A 243 -12.21 -1.71 15.37
C LYS A 243 -12.77 -1.63 16.78
N ILE A 244 -13.96 -1.09 16.92
CA ILE A 244 -14.71 -1.04 18.17
C ILE A 244 -15.93 -1.91 17.99
N THR A 245 -16.07 -2.92 18.83
CA THR A 245 -17.25 -3.78 18.87
C THR A 245 -18.09 -3.39 20.08
N ALA A 246 -19.39 -3.21 19.90
CA ALA A 246 -20.33 -2.87 20.97
C ALA A 246 -21.52 -3.80 20.92
N ASP A 247 -21.74 -4.53 22.02
CA ASP A 247 -22.89 -5.41 22.22
C ASP A 247 -23.90 -4.76 23.14
N TYR A 248 -25.19 -4.86 22.82
CA TYR A 248 -26.28 -4.24 23.55
C TYR A 248 -27.28 -5.28 24.04
N ASN A 249 -27.87 -5.01 25.17
CA ASN A 249 -29.05 -5.74 25.68
C ASN A 249 -30.30 -5.37 24.89
N ASP A 250 -31.37 -6.16 25.02
CA ASP A 250 -32.67 -5.92 24.35
C ASP A 250 -33.26 -4.54 24.67
N ASN A 251 -32.92 -3.95 25.82
CA ASN A 251 -33.32 -2.62 26.20
C ASN A 251 -32.44 -1.47 25.69
N GLY A 252 -31.46 -1.80 24.82
CA GLY A 252 -30.54 -0.83 24.22
C GLY A 252 -29.40 -0.38 25.13
N THR A 253 -29.21 -0.96 26.32
CA THR A 253 -28.06 -0.65 27.18
C THR A 253 -26.82 -1.43 26.71
N LEU A 254 -25.65 -0.79 26.77
CA LEU A 254 -24.37 -1.43 26.43
C LEU A 254 -24.13 -2.60 27.38
N LYS A 255 -23.91 -3.78 26.82
CA LYS A 255 -23.64 -5.03 27.55
C LYS A 255 -22.15 -5.29 27.65
N ASP A 256 -21.46 -5.15 26.53
CA ASP A 256 -20.03 -5.39 26.40
C ASP A 256 -19.43 -4.54 25.28
N SER A 257 -18.13 -4.31 25.33
CA SER A 257 -17.40 -3.63 24.26
C SER A 257 -15.95 -4.08 24.22
N SER A 258 -15.39 -4.13 23.01
CA SER A 258 -13.98 -4.42 22.80
C SER A 258 -13.38 -3.45 21.80
N ILE A 259 -12.07 -3.24 21.93
CA ILE A 259 -11.27 -2.38 21.04
C ILE A 259 -10.07 -3.20 20.58
N GLU A 260 -9.89 -3.29 19.27
CA GLU A 260 -8.74 -3.96 18.68
C GLU A 260 -8.12 -3.13 17.55
N LYS A 261 -6.82 -3.26 17.33
CA LYS A 261 -6.13 -2.71 16.17
C LYS A 261 -6.11 -3.74 15.06
N ILE A 262 -6.71 -3.42 13.94
CA ILE A 262 -6.76 -4.28 12.76
C ILE A 262 -6.12 -3.58 11.57
N SER A 263 -5.74 -4.33 10.55
CA SER A 263 -5.38 -3.76 9.26
C SER A 263 -6.61 -3.18 8.56
N ILE A 264 -6.44 -2.08 7.83
CA ILE A 264 -7.55 -1.50 7.05
C ILE A 264 -8.06 -2.50 6.01
N GLU A 265 -7.19 -3.33 5.45
CA GLU A 265 -7.60 -4.39 4.50
C GLU A 265 -8.50 -5.47 5.13
N ASP A 266 -8.48 -5.60 6.46
CA ASP A 266 -9.31 -6.57 7.20
C ASP A 266 -10.68 -5.99 7.59
N ILE A 267 -10.97 -4.73 7.25
CA ILE A 267 -12.30 -4.14 7.45
C ILE A 267 -13.30 -4.92 6.58
N LYS A 268 -14.28 -5.51 7.25
CA LYS A 268 -15.39 -6.20 6.59
C LYS A 268 -16.65 -5.37 6.77
N GLN A 269 -17.45 -5.27 5.73
CA GLN A 269 -18.81 -4.79 5.90
C GLN A 269 -19.56 -5.74 6.83
N THR A 270 -19.93 -5.26 8.01
CA THR A 270 -20.69 -6.01 8.98
C THR A 270 -22.10 -5.42 9.02
N GLU A 271 -23.10 -6.28 8.89
CA GLU A 271 -24.48 -5.86 9.12
C GLU A 271 -24.66 -5.52 10.61
N ASN A 272 -24.70 -4.21 10.90
CA ASN A 272 -25.01 -3.74 12.23
C ASN A 272 -26.45 -4.10 12.60
N THR A 273 -26.62 -4.80 13.71
CA THR A 273 -27.93 -5.15 14.27
C THR A 273 -28.28 -4.28 15.48
N SER A 274 -29.48 -4.41 15.99
CA SER A 274 -29.87 -3.70 17.23
C SER A 274 -29.05 -4.10 18.45
N SER A 275 -28.51 -5.33 18.46
CA SER A 275 -27.76 -5.90 19.58
C SER A 275 -26.24 -5.96 19.36
N HIS A 276 -25.76 -5.74 18.16
CA HIS A 276 -24.34 -5.80 17.82
C HIS A 276 -23.98 -4.71 16.83
N LYS A 277 -22.93 -3.91 17.13
CA LYS A 277 -22.43 -2.86 16.26
C LYS A 277 -20.90 -2.89 16.19
N GLU A 278 -20.39 -2.68 14.99
CA GLU A 278 -18.97 -2.49 14.75
C GLU A 278 -18.70 -1.11 14.17
N PHE A 279 -17.67 -0.46 14.69
CA PHE A 279 -17.23 0.85 14.25
C PHE A 279 -15.75 0.76 13.90
N TYR A 280 -15.35 1.46 12.85
CA TYR A 280 -13.97 1.52 12.41
C TYR A 280 -13.50 2.98 12.44
N TRP A 281 -12.46 3.26 13.20
CA TRP A 281 -11.87 4.58 13.33
C TRP A 281 -10.40 4.58 12.87
N GLU A 282 -9.92 5.69 12.30
CA GLU A 282 -8.51 5.83 11.92
C GLU A 282 -7.58 5.62 13.12
N SER A 283 -7.92 6.22 14.26
CA SER A 283 -7.21 6.03 15.53
C SER A 283 -8.11 6.38 16.70
N MET A 284 -7.70 6.01 17.91
CA MET A 284 -8.36 6.46 19.14
C MET A 284 -8.11 7.95 19.43
N ASP A 285 -7.02 8.51 18.90
CA ASP A 285 -6.64 9.90 19.17
C ASP A 285 -7.51 10.90 18.40
N ASN A 286 -7.82 10.59 17.14
CA ASN A 286 -8.63 11.47 16.30
C ASN A 286 -10.10 11.04 16.16
N MET A 287 -10.43 9.80 16.51
CA MET A 287 -11.79 9.21 16.45
C MET A 287 -12.49 9.44 15.09
N LYS A 288 -11.71 9.59 14.02
CA LYS A 288 -12.25 9.83 12.69
C LYS A 288 -12.77 8.51 12.11
N PRO A 289 -14.06 8.42 11.75
CA PRO A 289 -14.63 7.21 11.19
C PRO A 289 -13.96 6.87 9.85
N ILE A 290 -13.68 5.58 9.65
CA ILE A 290 -13.38 5.06 8.31
C ILE A 290 -14.72 4.67 7.72
N ILE A 291 -15.15 5.40 6.69
CA ILE A 291 -16.38 5.11 5.97
C ILE A 291 -16.05 4.04 4.93
N THR A 292 -16.56 2.83 5.14
CA THR A 292 -16.65 1.84 4.07
C THR A 292 -17.84 2.23 3.21
N GLU A 293 -17.60 2.69 2.00
CA GLU A 293 -18.68 3.01 1.06
C GLU A 293 -19.48 1.72 0.76
N GLU A 294 -20.82 1.84 0.80
CA GLU A 294 -21.76 0.80 0.39
C GLU A 294 -21.70 0.53 -1.12
#